data_22961506254b60227a9a46e35a0b17df
#
_entry.id   22961506254b60227a9a46e35a0b17df
#
_cell.length_a   1.000
_cell.length_b   1.000
_cell.length_c   1.000
_cell.angle_alpha   90.00
_cell.angle_beta   90.00
_cell.angle_gamma   90.00
#
_symmetry.space_group_name_H-M   'P 1'
#
loop_
_entity.id
_entity.type
_entity.pdbx_description
1 polymer ?
#
loop_
_entity_poly.entity_id
_entity_poly.type
_entity_poly.pdbx_seq_one_letter_code
_entity_poly.pdbx_strand_id
1 'polypeptide(L)'
;PQPRPDALAKATGSAIYTDDLSFPDMLYARVLRAGVPHAILTKIDTSAAKSLPGVYAILTAEDLPAAREHGLFSKDWPILVGIGERIRYMGDALALVAAETQTIADQAIKLIKFEVEPLPVLFSPQAALQPDAPQIHPKGNLLKHIKVRKGDVSEGFTKSEVILEHTFKTPFTDHLFMEPECSIAVPLADGRMEVYVGSQIPYADREQVAAALGIPEEKVRIRGQITGGGFGGKEDIAGQIHAALLAQATGKPVKLLFTRRESLLVHPKRHATQIRVKLGAKRNGLLVAAETELFGDTGAYASLGEKVMTRATTHSVGPYVIPSVKSDCYAVYTNNPPAGAFRGFGVLQSAFAIESMMDMLAQELGMDSLALRKINALQVGSQTNTGQLLEESVGLLDCLNQIETHLHRIAGSEPFKPQMIRRDGKDYITCWGVAAAYKNTGLGGNGPDK
;
A
#
# COMPACT_ATOMS: atom_id res chain seq x y z
N PRO A 1 19.32 -27.05 -1.97
CA PRO A 1 18.89 -25.65 -1.97
C PRO A 1 20.14 -24.77 -1.95
N GLN A 2 20.22 -23.77 -2.83
CA GLN A 2 21.30 -22.79 -2.78
C GLN A 2 21.01 -21.81 -1.65
N PRO A 3 21.98 -21.50 -0.78
CA PRO A 3 21.83 -20.47 0.25
C PRO A 3 21.68 -19.09 -0.43
N ARG A 4 20.92 -18.20 0.19
CA ARG A 4 20.82 -16.81 -0.27
C ARG A 4 22.20 -16.15 -0.17
N PRO A 5 22.66 -15.38 -1.19
CA PRO A 5 23.98 -14.74 -1.20
C PRO A 5 24.21 -13.79 0.00
N ASP A 6 23.15 -13.13 0.47
CA ASP A 6 23.17 -12.14 1.54
C ASP A 6 22.85 -12.72 2.94
N ALA A 7 22.57 -14.02 3.06
CA ALA A 7 22.10 -14.62 4.30
C ALA A 7 23.17 -14.58 5.42
N LEU A 8 24.41 -14.90 5.07
CA LEU A 8 25.51 -14.94 6.05
C LEU A 8 25.77 -13.55 6.63
N ALA A 9 25.90 -12.55 5.79
CA ALA A 9 26.16 -11.18 6.23
C ALA A 9 25.03 -10.64 7.14
N LYS A 10 23.78 -10.96 6.83
CA LYS A 10 22.62 -10.61 7.67
C LYS A 10 22.64 -11.35 9.01
N ALA A 11 22.92 -12.64 9.00
CA ALA A 11 22.94 -13.47 10.22
C ALA A 11 24.09 -13.12 11.17
N THR A 12 25.22 -12.66 10.65
CA THR A 12 26.41 -12.28 11.43
C THR A 12 26.46 -10.80 11.80
N GLY A 13 25.49 -9.98 11.31
CA GLY A 13 25.47 -8.53 11.55
C GLY A 13 26.51 -7.74 10.75
N SER A 14 27.14 -8.35 9.74
CA SER A 14 28.10 -7.68 8.85
C SER A 14 27.48 -7.08 7.59
N ALA A 15 26.17 -7.23 7.41
CA ALA A 15 25.45 -6.61 6.30
C ALA A 15 25.42 -5.08 6.48
N ILE A 16 25.73 -4.36 5.40
CA ILE A 16 25.75 -2.89 5.40
C ILE A 16 24.46 -2.39 4.79
N TYR A 17 23.69 -1.62 5.54
CA TYR A 17 22.46 -0.95 5.12
C TYR A 17 22.73 0.51 4.78
N THR A 18 21.73 1.21 4.26
CA THR A 18 21.89 2.61 3.84
C THR A 18 22.35 3.51 4.99
N ASP A 19 21.82 3.31 6.19
CA ASP A 19 22.19 4.14 7.35
C ASP A 19 23.63 3.91 7.85
N ASP A 20 24.22 2.74 7.57
CA ASP A 20 25.62 2.45 7.92
C ASP A 20 26.63 3.20 7.04
N LEU A 21 26.18 3.73 5.90
CA LEU A 21 27.08 4.45 4.98
C LEU A 21 27.40 5.85 5.48
N SER A 22 28.65 6.28 5.27
CA SER A 22 29.14 7.62 5.55
C SER A 22 30.02 8.11 4.43
N PHE A 23 29.97 9.41 4.13
CA PHE A 23 30.77 10.08 3.11
C PHE A 23 31.50 11.28 3.72
N PRO A 24 32.67 11.69 3.20
CA PRO A 24 33.34 12.91 3.63
C PRO A 24 32.41 14.12 3.54
N ASP A 25 32.46 14.99 4.54
CA ASP A 25 31.67 16.24 4.63
C ASP A 25 30.15 16.06 4.52
N MET A 26 29.64 14.85 4.83
CA MET A 26 28.23 14.52 4.74
C MET A 26 27.39 15.33 5.73
N LEU A 27 26.30 15.92 5.21
CA LEU A 27 25.29 16.62 6.01
C LEU A 27 24.12 15.70 6.36
N TYR A 28 23.37 16.10 7.38
CA TYR A 28 22.18 15.39 7.88
C TYR A 28 20.94 16.22 7.62
N ALA A 29 19.91 15.55 7.10
CA ALA A 29 18.67 16.21 6.71
C ALA A 29 17.51 15.89 7.65
N ARG A 30 16.57 16.84 7.73
CA ARG A 30 15.24 16.70 8.33
C ARG A 30 14.18 17.34 7.46
N VAL A 31 12.95 16.86 7.59
CA VAL A 31 11.77 17.36 6.89
C VAL A 31 10.79 17.93 7.91
N LEU A 32 10.37 19.17 7.69
CA LEU A 32 9.25 19.75 8.44
C LEU A 32 7.96 19.17 7.89
N ARG A 33 7.24 18.41 8.72
CA ARG A 33 5.93 17.85 8.36
C ARG A 33 4.82 18.75 8.86
N ALA A 34 3.72 18.79 8.11
CA ALA A 34 2.59 19.67 8.39
C ALA A 34 1.93 19.43 9.77
N GLY A 35 1.81 18.17 10.19
CA GLY A 35 1.21 17.82 11.48
C GLY A 35 -0.29 18.12 11.61
N VAL A 36 -0.91 18.69 10.57
CA VAL A 36 -2.35 18.97 10.46
C VAL A 36 -2.94 18.18 9.30
N PRO A 37 -4.18 17.69 9.41
CA PRO A 37 -4.73 16.76 8.40
C PRO A 37 -5.22 17.45 7.12
N HIS A 38 -5.71 18.70 7.20
CA HIS A 38 -6.22 19.44 6.04
C HIS A 38 -6.23 20.94 6.30
N ALA A 39 -5.51 21.70 5.49
CA ALA A 39 -5.39 23.14 5.64
C ALA A 39 -4.84 23.80 4.37
N ILE A 40 -4.88 25.14 4.30
CA ILE A 40 -4.07 25.94 3.40
C ILE A 40 -2.85 26.44 4.17
N LEU A 41 -1.64 26.28 3.62
CA LEU A 41 -0.44 26.90 4.17
C LEU A 41 -0.46 28.39 3.85
N THR A 42 -0.55 29.25 4.86
CA THR A 42 -0.66 30.70 4.66
C THR A 42 0.67 31.42 4.85
N LYS A 43 1.60 30.85 5.63
CA LYS A 43 2.91 31.43 5.89
C LYS A 43 3.91 30.37 6.33
N ILE A 44 5.17 30.58 5.97
CA ILE A 44 6.31 29.84 6.51
C ILE A 44 7.46 30.81 6.75
N ASP A 45 8.06 30.73 7.96
CA ASP A 45 9.21 31.58 8.35
C ASP A 45 10.38 30.70 8.75
N THR A 46 11.43 30.75 7.94
CA THR A 46 12.66 29.97 8.12
C THR A 46 13.82 30.81 8.70
N SER A 47 13.62 32.07 9.00
CA SER A 47 14.69 33.03 9.34
C SER A 47 15.51 32.61 10.56
N ALA A 48 14.84 32.24 11.65
CA ALA A 48 15.49 31.78 12.88
C ALA A 48 16.31 30.50 12.66
N ALA A 49 15.78 29.56 11.87
CA ALA A 49 16.46 28.33 11.54
C ALA A 49 17.67 28.54 10.61
N LYS A 50 17.58 29.46 9.65
CA LYS A 50 18.71 29.86 8.76
C LYS A 50 19.86 30.48 9.54
N SER A 51 19.58 31.15 10.67
CA SER A 51 20.59 31.79 11.52
C SER A 51 21.28 30.82 12.48
N LEU A 52 20.81 29.58 12.60
CA LEU A 52 21.41 28.58 13.51
C LEU A 52 22.76 28.10 12.96
N PRO A 53 23.89 28.24 13.73
CA PRO A 53 25.17 27.77 13.30
C PRO A 53 25.16 26.26 12.96
N GLY A 54 25.83 25.89 11.87
CA GLY A 54 25.87 24.52 11.39
C GLY A 54 24.70 24.12 10.48
N VAL A 55 23.75 25.02 10.19
CA VAL A 55 22.75 24.85 9.15
C VAL A 55 23.33 25.32 7.80
N TYR A 56 23.26 24.45 6.79
CA TYR A 56 23.81 24.71 5.46
C TYR A 56 22.75 25.12 4.43
N ALA A 57 21.58 24.51 4.49
CA ALA A 57 20.47 24.85 3.61
C ALA A 57 19.13 24.62 4.28
N ILE A 58 18.16 25.48 3.95
CA ILE A 58 16.74 25.27 4.19
C ILE A 58 16.01 25.52 2.87
N LEU A 59 15.27 24.53 2.40
CA LEU A 59 14.49 24.62 1.17
C LEU A 59 13.00 24.60 1.51
N THR A 60 12.25 25.44 0.83
CA THR A 60 10.80 25.50 0.78
C THR A 60 10.30 25.20 -0.63
N ALA A 61 9.00 25.18 -0.84
CA ALA A 61 8.45 24.94 -2.16
C ALA A 61 8.88 25.98 -3.23
N GLU A 62 9.27 27.18 -2.82
CA GLU A 62 9.78 28.24 -3.72
C GLU A 62 11.18 27.94 -4.24
N ASP A 63 11.94 27.09 -3.53
CA ASP A 63 13.31 26.72 -3.87
C ASP A 63 13.39 25.50 -4.80
N LEU A 64 12.24 24.91 -5.19
CA LEU A 64 12.21 23.74 -6.06
C LEU A 64 12.63 24.09 -7.50
N PRO A 65 13.66 23.42 -8.06
CA PRO A 65 14.22 23.82 -9.35
C PRO A 65 13.38 23.41 -10.56
N ALA A 66 12.51 22.38 -10.41
CA ALA A 66 11.75 21.82 -11.52
C ALA A 66 10.39 21.27 -11.07
N ALA A 67 10.19 19.93 -11.02
CA ALA A 67 8.91 19.33 -10.69
C ALA A 67 8.42 19.72 -9.30
N ARG A 68 7.13 20.01 -9.18
CA ARG A 68 6.46 20.35 -7.92
C ARG A 68 5.82 19.12 -7.24
N GLU A 69 5.50 18.11 -8.05
CA GLU A 69 4.79 16.91 -7.62
C GLU A 69 5.52 15.65 -8.09
N HIS A 70 5.35 14.57 -7.36
CA HIS A 70 5.86 13.25 -7.70
C HIS A 70 4.75 12.19 -7.63
N GLY A 71 5.05 10.96 -8.00
CA GLY A 71 4.15 9.80 -7.98
C GLY A 71 4.44 8.83 -9.11
N LEU A 72 4.12 7.56 -8.92
CA LEU A 72 4.41 6.50 -9.88
C LEU A 72 3.50 6.54 -11.11
N PHE A 73 2.21 6.65 -10.92
CA PHE A 73 1.19 6.67 -11.98
C PHE A 73 0.47 8.00 -12.06
N SER A 74 0.12 8.58 -10.93
CA SER A 74 -0.43 9.93 -10.82
C SER A 74 0.58 10.81 -10.13
N LYS A 75 0.98 11.89 -10.77
CA LYS A 75 1.85 12.90 -10.17
C LYS A 75 0.95 13.89 -9.44
N ASP A 76 0.53 13.55 -8.23
CA ASP A 76 -0.43 14.30 -7.42
C ASP A 76 0.05 14.58 -5.99
N TRP A 77 1.26 14.10 -5.64
CA TRP A 77 1.85 14.26 -4.32
C TRP A 77 2.90 15.38 -4.35
N PRO A 78 2.68 16.52 -3.65
CA PRO A 78 3.65 17.62 -3.64
C PRO A 78 4.98 17.18 -3.03
N ILE A 79 6.09 17.58 -3.64
CA ILE A 79 7.42 17.41 -3.05
C ILE A 79 7.52 18.26 -1.79
N LEU A 80 7.08 19.52 -1.87
CA LEU A 80 6.89 20.45 -0.75
C LEU A 80 5.62 21.25 -0.99
N VAL A 81 4.80 21.43 0.05
CA VAL A 81 3.61 22.27 0.00
C VAL A 81 4.02 23.75 0.10
N GLY A 82 3.61 24.56 -0.87
CA GLY A 82 3.88 26.01 -0.95
C GLY A 82 2.83 26.87 -0.25
N ILE A 83 3.17 28.14 -0.05
CA ILE A 83 2.23 29.16 0.45
C ILE A 83 1.04 29.27 -0.51
N GLY A 84 -0.19 29.25 0.03
CA GLY A 84 -1.43 29.21 -0.72
C GLY A 84 -1.83 27.81 -1.21
N GLU A 85 -0.99 26.81 -1.05
CA GLU A 85 -1.27 25.44 -1.45
C GLU A 85 -1.90 24.63 -0.29
N ARG A 86 -2.48 23.49 -0.66
CA ARG A 86 -3.28 22.66 0.25
C ARG A 86 -2.43 21.55 0.87
N ILE A 87 -2.40 21.53 2.21
CA ILE A 87 -2.01 20.37 3.01
C ILE A 87 -3.17 19.38 2.96
N ARG A 88 -2.91 18.12 2.60
CA ARG A 88 -3.94 17.08 2.44
C ARG A 88 -3.87 16.00 3.51
N TYR A 89 -2.72 15.85 4.19
CA TYR A 89 -2.57 14.96 5.34
C TYR A 89 -1.41 15.42 6.25
N MET A 90 -1.34 14.84 7.43
CA MET A 90 -0.36 15.24 8.46
C MET A 90 1.10 15.07 8.07
N GLY A 91 1.39 14.18 7.10
CA GLY A 91 2.75 13.86 6.64
C GLY A 91 3.27 14.75 5.51
N ASP A 92 2.48 15.68 4.98
CA ASP A 92 2.93 16.60 3.94
C ASP A 92 4.17 17.38 4.37
N ALA A 93 5.13 17.50 3.45
CA ALA A 93 6.38 18.20 3.69
C ALA A 93 6.24 19.70 3.40
N LEU A 94 6.71 20.54 4.33
CA LEU A 94 6.66 22.01 4.21
C LEU A 94 8.03 22.62 3.95
N ALA A 95 9.08 22.06 4.56
CA ALA A 95 10.46 22.52 4.39
C ALA A 95 11.45 21.37 4.60
N LEU A 96 12.64 21.52 4.01
CA LEU A 96 13.79 20.65 4.18
C LEU A 96 14.91 21.40 4.87
N VAL A 97 15.65 20.74 5.74
CA VAL A 97 16.84 21.27 6.40
C VAL A 97 18.02 20.35 6.16
N ALA A 98 19.19 20.89 5.81
CA ALA A 98 20.48 20.21 5.83
C ALA A 98 21.42 20.89 6.84
N ALA A 99 22.02 20.13 7.74
CA ALA A 99 22.92 20.61 8.77
C ALA A 99 24.11 19.68 9.00
N GLU A 100 25.17 20.17 9.68
CA GLU A 100 26.38 19.41 9.99
C GLU A 100 26.12 18.14 10.82
N THR A 101 25.12 18.20 11.68
CA THR A 101 24.76 17.06 12.55
C THR A 101 23.24 16.88 12.57
N GLN A 102 22.83 15.67 12.87
CA GLN A 102 21.42 15.34 13.06
C GLN A 102 20.77 16.19 14.18
N THR A 103 21.51 16.44 15.24
CA THR A 103 21.05 17.28 16.38
C THR A 103 20.76 18.71 15.94
N ILE A 104 21.64 19.31 15.13
CA ILE A 104 21.43 20.66 14.61
C ILE A 104 20.22 20.69 13.65
N ALA A 105 20.07 19.68 12.80
CA ALA A 105 18.91 19.58 11.93
C ALA A 105 17.60 19.45 12.72
N ASP A 106 17.58 18.66 13.81
CA ASP A 106 16.45 18.53 14.73
C ASP A 106 16.11 19.83 15.48
N GLN A 107 17.13 20.63 15.80
CA GLN A 107 16.93 21.97 16.39
C GLN A 107 16.39 22.96 15.36
N ALA A 108 16.96 22.98 14.16
CA ALA A 108 16.56 23.87 13.08
C ALA A 108 15.09 23.69 12.69
N ILE A 109 14.63 22.45 12.54
CA ILE A 109 13.22 22.16 12.23
C ILE A 109 12.26 22.78 13.24
N LYS A 110 12.61 22.78 14.53
CA LYS A 110 11.76 23.35 15.60
C LYS A 110 11.73 24.88 15.58
N LEU A 111 12.70 25.53 14.95
CA LEU A 111 12.77 26.99 14.80
C LEU A 111 11.94 27.50 13.61
N ILE A 112 11.60 26.63 12.65
CA ILE A 112 10.74 27.01 11.53
C ILE A 112 9.31 27.17 12.03
N LYS A 113 8.72 28.32 11.76
CA LYS A 113 7.32 28.64 12.11
C LYS A 113 6.48 28.65 10.84
N PHE A 114 5.24 28.19 10.94
CA PHE A 114 4.28 28.28 9.85
C PHE A 114 2.87 28.53 10.38
N GLU A 115 2.02 29.11 9.54
CA GLU A 115 0.63 29.39 9.82
C GLU A 115 -0.25 28.71 8.78
N VAL A 116 -1.42 28.24 9.18
CA VAL A 116 -2.36 27.52 8.31
C VAL A 116 -3.79 28.00 8.52
N GLU A 117 -4.59 27.94 7.47
CA GLU A 117 -6.04 28.07 7.52
C GLU A 117 -6.67 26.67 7.49
N PRO A 118 -7.30 26.19 8.58
CA PRO A 118 -7.88 24.86 8.63
C PRO A 118 -9.01 24.66 7.63
N LEU A 119 -9.08 23.47 7.04
CA LEU A 119 -10.15 23.03 6.13
C LEU A 119 -10.91 21.84 6.73
N PRO A 120 -12.17 21.59 6.29
CA PRO A 120 -12.92 20.41 6.69
C PRO A 120 -12.18 19.12 6.35
N VAL A 121 -12.20 18.14 7.24
CA VAL A 121 -11.46 16.89 7.14
C VAL A 121 -12.39 15.75 6.77
N LEU A 122 -11.93 14.87 5.86
CA LEU A 122 -12.63 13.67 5.43
C LEU A 122 -11.77 12.43 5.70
N PHE A 123 -12.21 11.57 6.61
CA PHE A 123 -11.53 10.31 6.95
C PHE A 123 -12.28 9.06 6.46
N SER A 124 -13.47 9.22 5.85
CA SER A 124 -14.28 8.11 5.35
C SER A 124 -14.46 8.21 3.84
N PRO A 125 -14.15 7.15 3.08
CA PRO A 125 -14.43 7.10 1.64
C PRO A 125 -15.88 7.39 1.29
N GLN A 126 -16.83 6.85 2.07
CA GLN A 126 -18.25 7.07 1.82
C GLN A 126 -18.66 8.52 2.05
N ALA A 127 -18.12 9.17 3.10
CA ALA A 127 -18.36 10.59 3.35
C ALA A 127 -17.73 11.45 2.23
N ALA A 128 -16.53 11.08 1.76
CA ALA A 128 -15.85 11.80 0.69
C ALA A 128 -16.56 11.72 -0.68
N LEU A 129 -17.42 10.74 -0.88
CA LEU A 129 -18.20 10.56 -2.10
C LEU A 129 -19.58 11.23 -2.06
N GLN A 130 -19.98 11.87 -0.95
CA GLN A 130 -21.24 12.61 -0.89
C GLN A 130 -21.19 13.82 -1.84
N PRO A 131 -22.33 14.20 -2.44
CA PRO A 131 -22.37 15.29 -3.43
C PRO A 131 -21.89 16.66 -2.88
N ASP A 132 -22.05 16.88 -1.60
CA ASP A 132 -21.68 18.11 -0.85
C ASP A 132 -20.34 18.01 -0.14
N ALA A 133 -19.61 16.89 -0.30
CA ALA A 133 -18.32 16.69 0.36
C ALA A 133 -17.27 17.70 -0.12
N PRO A 134 -16.47 18.25 0.78
CA PRO A 134 -15.30 19.07 0.43
C PRO A 134 -14.37 18.34 -0.54
N GLN A 135 -13.93 19.02 -1.59
CA GLN A 135 -12.99 18.45 -2.54
C GLN A 135 -11.57 18.48 -1.98
N ILE A 136 -10.92 17.32 -1.92
CA ILE A 136 -9.51 17.17 -1.53
C ILE A 136 -8.59 17.45 -2.73
N HIS A 137 -8.96 16.96 -3.90
CA HIS A 137 -8.26 17.19 -5.17
C HIS A 137 -9.10 18.01 -6.15
N PRO A 138 -8.49 18.73 -7.11
CA PRO A 138 -9.20 19.56 -8.09
C PRO A 138 -10.23 18.79 -8.95
N LYS A 139 -9.99 17.47 -9.15
CA LYS A 139 -10.88 16.59 -9.93
C LYS A 139 -11.91 15.85 -9.04
N GLY A 140 -12.02 16.21 -7.77
CA GLY A 140 -12.89 15.56 -6.80
C GLY A 140 -12.20 14.46 -6.00
N ASN A 141 -12.98 13.71 -5.22
CA ASN A 141 -12.46 12.73 -4.28
C ASN A 141 -12.45 11.28 -4.82
N LEU A 142 -13.02 11.04 -5.98
CA LEU A 142 -13.01 9.72 -6.62
C LEU A 142 -11.74 9.58 -7.49
N LEU A 143 -10.78 8.76 -7.05
CA LEU A 143 -9.61 8.42 -7.84
C LEU A 143 -10.01 7.52 -9.02
N LYS A 144 -10.76 6.44 -8.75
CA LYS A 144 -11.18 5.48 -9.78
C LYS A 144 -12.43 4.72 -9.38
N HIS A 145 -13.33 4.51 -10.35
CA HIS A 145 -14.41 3.53 -10.26
C HIS A 145 -14.07 2.32 -11.13
N ILE A 146 -13.87 1.17 -10.52
CA ILE A 146 -13.52 -0.09 -11.17
C ILE A 146 -14.78 -0.97 -11.23
N LYS A 147 -15.03 -1.59 -12.39
CA LYS A 147 -16.21 -2.41 -12.64
C LYS A 147 -15.83 -3.75 -13.21
N VAL A 148 -16.39 -4.83 -12.66
CA VAL A 148 -16.35 -6.18 -13.23
C VAL A 148 -17.78 -6.64 -13.47
N ARG A 149 -18.04 -7.20 -14.64
CA ARG A 149 -19.36 -7.67 -15.07
C ARG A 149 -19.22 -9.00 -15.79
N LYS A 150 -20.00 -10.01 -15.37
CA LYS A 150 -20.07 -11.33 -15.99
C LYS A 150 -21.50 -11.87 -15.82
N GLY A 151 -22.13 -12.34 -16.89
CA GLY A 151 -23.51 -12.82 -16.86
C GLY A 151 -24.53 -11.77 -16.43
N ASP A 152 -25.72 -12.21 -16.02
CA ASP A 152 -26.77 -11.38 -15.42
C ASP A 152 -26.92 -11.70 -13.94
N VAL A 153 -26.51 -10.76 -13.09
CA VAL A 153 -26.55 -10.94 -11.64
C VAL A 153 -27.97 -10.94 -11.09
N SER A 154 -28.89 -10.19 -11.72
CA SER A 154 -30.28 -10.12 -11.29
C SER A 154 -31.00 -11.45 -11.54
N GLU A 155 -30.81 -12.00 -12.74
CA GLU A 155 -31.29 -13.34 -13.09
C GLU A 155 -30.63 -14.41 -12.21
N GLY A 156 -29.32 -14.27 -11.93
CA GLY A 156 -28.58 -15.17 -11.04
C GLY A 156 -29.17 -15.22 -9.65
N PHE A 157 -29.49 -14.09 -9.03
CA PHE A 157 -30.13 -14.05 -7.72
C PHE A 157 -31.55 -14.62 -7.73
N THR A 158 -32.32 -14.43 -8.79
CA THR A 158 -33.65 -15.07 -8.92
C THR A 158 -33.55 -16.60 -8.97
N LYS A 159 -32.45 -17.13 -9.50
CA LYS A 159 -32.19 -18.59 -9.55
C LYS A 159 -31.56 -19.13 -8.28
N SER A 160 -31.13 -18.27 -7.35
CA SER A 160 -30.53 -18.68 -6.08
C SER A 160 -31.61 -19.16 -5.09
N GLU A 161 -31.29 -20.18 -4.31
CA GLU A 161 -32.18 -20.74 -3.28
C GLU A 161 -31.79 -20.27 -1.88
N VAL A 162 -30.51 -19.86 -1.72
CA VAL A 162 -29.96 -19.24 -0.52
C VAL A 162 -29.23 -17.99 -0.95
N ILE A 163 -29.48 -16.89 -0.26
CA ILE A 163 -28.80 -15.60 -0.50
C ILE A 163 -28.33 -15.07 0.83
N LEU A 164 -27.03 -14.78 0.94
CA LEU A 164 -26.43 -14.11 2.08
C LEU A 164 -25.86 -12.76 1.65
N GLU A 165 -25.93 -11.80 2.56
CA GLU A 165 -25.31 -10.49 2.40
C GLU A 165 -24.63 -10.06 3.69
N HIS A 166 -23.37 -9.63 3.59
CA HIS A 166 -22.62 -9.12 4.74
C HIS A 166 -21.62 -8.04 4.32
N THR A 167 -21.26 -7.18 5.30
CA THR A 167 -20.25 -6.13 5.09
C THR A 167 -19.05 -6.37 5.98
N PHE A 168 -17.88 -6.45 5.36
CA PHE A 168 -16.60 -6.63 6.01
C PHE A 168 -15.79 -5.34 6.00
N LYS A 169 -14.88 -5.17 6.97
CA LYS A 169 -13.97 -4.04 7.02
C LYS A 169 -12.56 -4.52 7.32
N THR A 170 -11.59 -4.04 6.55
CA THR A 170 -10.17 -4.22 6.83
C THR A 170 -9.56 -2.88 7.22
N PRO A 171 -8.69 -2.83 8.25
CA PRO A 171 -8.10 -1.57 8.72
C PRO A 171 -6.93 -1.11 7.84
N PHE A 172 -6.51 0.13 8.03
CA PHE A 172 -5.14 0.55 7.68
C PHE A 172 -4.14 -0.33 8.42
N THR A 173 -3.08 -0.70 7.74
CA THR A 173 -1.99 -1.49 8.32
C THR A 173 -0.66 -0.95 7.81
N ASP A 174 0.29 -0.74 8.72
CA ASP A 174 1.66 -0.36 8.39
C ASP A 174 2.51 -1.60 8.15
N HIS A 175 3.49 -1.51 7.25
CA HIS A 175 4.43 -2.59 6.92
C HIS A 175 5.37 -2.91 8.09
N LEU A 176 5.69 -1.92 8.92
CA LEU A 176 6.58 -2.02 10.09
C LEU A 176 7.89 -2.75 9.79
N PHE A 177 8.47 -2.51 8.60
CA PHE A 177 9.79 -3.04 8.31
C PHE A 177 10.83 -2.52 9.32
N MET A 178 11.80 -3.35 9.66
CA MET A 178 12.77 -3.01 10.73
C MET A 178 13.68 -1.85 10.35
N GLU A 179 14.11 -1.78 9.10
CA GLU A 179 14.89 -0.68 8.56
C GLU A 179 13.98 0.49 8.17
N PRO A 180 13.92 1.62 8.91
CA PRO A 180 13.24 2.84 8.47
C PRO A 180 13.82 3.35 7.15
N GLU A 181 13.10 4.26 6.51
CA GLU A 181 13.54 4.89 5.27
C GLU A 181 14.80 5.70 5.50
N CYS A 182 15.83 5.36 4.75
CA CYS A 182 17.09 6.09 4.69
C CYS A 182 17.48 6.34 3.23
N SER A 183 17.86 7.57 2.92
CA SER A 183 18.37 7.95 1.62
C SER A 183 19.61 8.82 1.78
N ILE A 184 20.67 8.53 1.00
CA ILE A 184 21.87 9.38 0.94
C ILE A 184 22.06 9.82 -0.49
N ALA A 185 22.06 11.13 -0.73
CA ALA A 185 22.34 11.70 -2.02
C ALA A 185 23.73 12.28 -2.07
N VAL A 186 24.50 11.96 -3.11
CA VAL A 186 25.90 12.35 -3.30
C VAL A 186 26.03 13.06 -4.66
N PRO A 187 26.27 14.38 -4.68
CA PRO A 187 26.56 15.10 -5.89
C PRO A 187 27.98 14.80 -6.37
N LEU A 188 28.14 14.53 -7.67
CA LEU A 188 29.43 14.24 -8.27
C LEU A 188 29.97 15.46 -9.04
N ALA A 189 31.31 15.56 -9.15
CA ALA A 189 31.99 16.66 -9.80
C ALA A 189 31.61 16.86 -11.30
N ASP A 190 31.15 15.82 -11.98
CA ASP A 190 30.69 15.82 -13.36
C ASP A 190 29.21 16.19 -13.53
N GLY A 191 28.55 16.63 -12.46
CA GLY A 191 27.14 17.03 -12.43
C GLY A 191 26.13 15.87 -12.37
N ARG A 192 26.58 14.66 -12.08
CA ARG A 192 25.72 13.53 -11.78
C ARG A 192 25.32 13.54 -10.31
N MET A 193 24.19 12.86 -10.01
CA MET A 193 23.69 12.62 -8.66
C MET A 193 23.61 11.12 -8.41
N GLU A 194 24.27 10.62 -7.37
CA GLU A 194 24.08 9.25 -6.89
C GLU A 194 23.18 9.27 -5.66
N VAL A 195 22.20 8.36 -5.62
CA VAL A 195 21.28 8.19 -4.48
C VAL A 195 21.38 6.76 -3.97
N TYR A 196 21.85 6.59 -2.74
CA TYR A 196 21.95 5.33 -2.03
C TYR A 196 20.68 5.12 -1.23
N VAL A 197 19.98 4.01 -1.45
CA VAL A 197 18.67 3.75 -0.83
C VAL A 197 18.30 2.27 -0.84
N GLY A 198 17.61 1.79 0.19
CA GLY A 198 16.89 0.53 0.18
C GLY A 198 15.55 0.73 -0.54
N SER A 199 15.47 0.42 -1.84
CA SER A 199 14.28 0.62 -2.68
C SER A 199 13.84 -0.68 -3.36
N GLN A 200 12.53 -0.77 -3.66
CA GLN A 200 11.94 -1.85 -4.48
C GLN A 200 11.77 -1.43 -5.95
N ILE A 201 11.96 -0.13 -6.28
CA ILE A 201 11.66 0.47 -7.60
C ILE A 201 12.77 1.42 -8.09
N PRO A 202 14.06 1.01 -8.12
CA PRO A 202 15.17 1.93 -8.35
C PRO A 202 15.09 2.70 -9.68
N TYR A 203 14.45 2.15 -10.71
CA TYR A 203 14.27 2.86 -11.99
C TYR A 203 13.23 3.99 -11.89
N ALA A 204 12.10 3.75 -11.20
CA ALA A 204 11.10 4.78 -10.96
C ALA A 204 11.62 5.85 -9.98
N ASP A 205 12.46 5.47 -9.00
CA ASP A 205 13.16 6.45 -8.17
C ASP A 205 14.04 7.37 -9.01
N ARG A 206 14.80 6.82 -9.98
CA ARG A 206 15.66 7.59 -10.89
C ARG A 206 14.85 8.62 -11.68
N GLU A 207 13.75 8.21 -12.30
CA GLU A 207 12.86 9.09 -13.06
C GLU A 207 12.37 10.26 -12.20
N GLN A 208 11.85 9.95 -10.99
CA GLN A 208 11.25 10.96 -10.11
C GLN A 208 12.32 11.91 -9.52
N VAL A 209 13.49 11.40 -9.14
CA VAL A 209 14.62 12.23 -8.66
C VAL A 209 15.11 13.14 -9.77
N ALA A 210 15.30 12.63 -10.99
CA ALA A 210 15.73 13.43 -12.13
C ALA A 210 14.74 14.56 -12.45
N ALA A 211 13.44 14.25 -12.45
CA ALA A 211 12.38 15.24 -12.67
C ALA A 211 12.37 16.33 -11.58
N ALA A 212 12.57 15.96 -10.31
CA ALA A 212 12.62 16.91 -9.21
C ALA A 212 13.84 17.84 -9.26
N LEU A 213 15.00 17.30 -9.65
CA LEU A 213 16.25 18.08 -9.79
C LEU A 213 16.32 18.91 -11.07
N GLY A 214 15.44 18.66 -12.06
CA GLY A 214 15.50 19.29 -13.39
C GLY A 214 16.71 18.87 -14.21
N ILE A 215 17.21 17.65 -14.05
CA ILE A 215 18.36 17.12 -14.81
C ILE A 215 17.96 15.86 -15.59
N PRO A 216 18.70 15.52 -16.67
CA PRO A 216 18.45 14.29 -17.43
C PRO A 216 18.57 13.03 -16.56
N GLU A 217 17.74 12.01 -16.85
CA GLU A 217 17.75 10.75 -16.09
C GLU A 217 19.10 10.03 -16.09
N GLU A 218 19.85 10.10 -17.18
CA GLU A 218 21.19 9.50 -17.29
C GLU A 218 22.21 10.14 -16.35
N LYS A 219 21.91 11.32 -15.80
CA LYS A 219 22.70 11.96 -14.76
C LYS A 219 22.33 11.53 -13.34
N VAL A 220 21.27 10.75 -13.16
CA VAL A 220 20.89 10.21 -11.87
C VAL A 220 21.20 8.72 -11.82
N ARG A 221 21.85 8.27 -10.75
CA ARG A 221 22.10 6.86 -10.49
C ARG A 221 21.58 6.45 -9.12
N ILE A 222 20.64 5.50 -9.10
CA ILE A 222 20.19 4.89 -7.86
C ILE A 222 21.11 3.72 -7.52
N ARG A 223 21.69 3.76 -6.32
CA ARG A 223 22.53 2.73 -5.74
C ARG A 223 21.71 1.91 -4.75
N GLY A 224 21.04 0.88 -5.25
CA GLY A 224 20.26 -0.03 -4.41
C GLY A 224 21.11 -0.68 -3.32
N GLN A 225 20.70 -0.52 -2.07
CA GLN A 225 21.33 -1.11 -0.90
C GLN A 225 20.57 -2.35 -0.44
N ILE A 226 21.17 -3.13 0.47
CA ILE A 226 20.47 -4.21 1.16
C ILE A 226 19.23 -3.61 1.84
N THR A 227 18.08 -4.24 1.61
CA THR A 227 16.81 -3.75 2.15
C THR A 227 16.43 -4.55 3.40
N GLY A 228 16.26 -3.87 4.52
CA GLY A 228 15.84 -4.43 5.81
C GLY A 228 14.34 -4.59 5.97
N GLY A 229 13.68 -5.10 4.93
CA GLY A 229 12.24 -5.25 4.78
C GLY A 229 11.64 -4.16 3.90
N GLY A 230 10.64 -4.52 3.11
CA GLY A 230 9.91 -3.60 2.23
C GLY A 230 8.44 -3.97 2.15
N PHE A 231 8.13 -5.22 1.79
CA PHE A 231 6.77 -5.77 1.75
C PHE A 231 5.79 -4.97 0.87
N GLY A 232 6.32 -4.22 -0.12
CA GLY A 232 5.59 -3.25 -0.93
C GLY A 232 5.74 -1.80 -0.45
N GLY A 233 6.14 -1.57 0.78
CA GLY A 233 6.24 -0.23 1.35
C GLY A 233 7.38 0.62 0.78
N LYS A 234 8.40 0.03 0.20
CA LYS A 234 9.48 0.75 -0.48
C LYS A 234 9.27 0.80 -2.00
N GLU A 235 8.00 0.76 -2.44
CA GLU A 235 7.56 1.01 -3.82
C GLU A 235 7.09 2.46 -4.05
N ASP A 236 6.98 3.28 -3.01
CA ASP A 236 6.80 4.72 -3.12
C ASP A 236 8.10 5.44 -2.72
N ILE A 237 8.34 6.60 -3.35
CA ILE A 237 9.48 7.42 -3.00
C ILE A 237 9.25 8.08 -1.64
N ALA A 238 10.25 8.06 -0.75
CA ALA A 238 10.11 8.59 0.60
C ALA A 238 11.03 9.79 0.87
N GLY A 239 12.33 9.57 0.92
CA GLY A 239 13.32 10.61 1.21
C GLY A 239 14.29 10.89 0.06
N GLN A 240 14.25 10.11 -1.02
CA GLN A 240 15.21 10.19 -2.14
C GLN A 240 15.25 11.57 -2.79
N ILE A 241 14.07 12.11 -3.12
CA ILE A 241 13.95 13.46 -3.72
C ILE A 241 14.45 14.53 -2.75
N HIS A 242 14.04 14.46 -1.48
CA HIS A 242 14.40 15.44 -0.47
C HIS A 242 15.91 15.49 -0.21
N ALA A 243 16.54 14.31 -0.07
CA ALA A 243 18.00 14.22 0.06
C ALA A 243 18.73 14.77 -1.16
N ALA A 244 18.24 14.45 -2.37
CA ALA A 244 18.83 14.89 -3.63
C ALA A 244 18.73 16.41 -3.84
N LEU A 245 17.59 17.02 -3.51
CA LEU A 245 17.41 18.48 -3.56
C LEU A 245 18.38 19.21 -2.62
N LEU A 246 18.51 18.73 -1.39
CA LEU A 246 19.45 19.31 -0.42
C LEU A 246 20.91 19.08 -0.85
N ALA A 247 21.24 17.92 -1.42
CA ALA A 247 22.58 17.65 -1.93
C ALA A 247 22.92 18.55 -3.13
N GLN A 248 21.96 18.82 -4.03
CA GLN A 248 22.13 19.77 -5.13
C GLN A 248 22.35 21.19 -4.62
N ALA A 249 21.55 21.62 -3.63
CA ALA A 249 21.65 22.98 -3.06
C ALA A 249 22.95 23.23 -2.29
N THR A 250 23.50 22.21 -1.62
CA THR A 250 24.67 22.34 -0.76
C THR A 250 25.98 21.96 -1.45
N GLY A 251 25.93 21.22 -2.56
CA GLY A 251 27.11 20.63 -3.20
C GLY A 251 27.79 19.52 -2.36
N LYS A 252 27.14 19.03 -1.30
CA LYS A 252 27.67 18.04 -0.36
C LYS A 252 26.78 16.78 -0.31
N PRO A 253 27.34 15.61 0.12
CA PRO A 253 26.53 14.46 0.43
C PRO A 253 25.53 14.78 1.53
N VAL A 254 24.27 14.30 1.39
CA VAL A 254 23.20 14.53 2.38
C VAL A 254 22.53 13.22 2.73
N LYS A 255 22.48 12.88 4.01
CA LYS A 255 21.73 11.74 4.57
C LYS A 255 20.40 12.22 5.16
N LEU A 256 19.31 11.61 4.71
CA LEU A 256 17.98 11.74 5.30
C LEU A 256 17.54 10.39 5.85
N LEU A 257 17.45 10.29 7.17
CA LEU A 257 16.96 9.12 7.88
C LEU A 257 15.65 9.47 8.59
N PHE A 258 14.57 8.72 8.33
CA PHE A 258 13.32 8.85 9.04
C PHE A 258 13.41 8.23 10.44
N THR A 259 12.82 8.88 11.41
CA THR A 259 12.50 8.22 12.67
C THR A 259 11.36 7.21 12.46
N ARG A 260 11.19 6.23 13.35
CA ARG A 260 10.04 5.32 13.29
C ARG A 260 8.70 6.07 13.32
N ARG A 261 8.60 7.14 14.11
CA ARG A 261 7.40 7.98 14.16
C ARG A 261 7.12 8.66 12.81
N GLU A 262 8.15 9.15 12.15
CA GLU A 262 8.02 9.76 10.82
C GLU A 262 7.65 8.71 9.76
N SER A 263 8.30 7.55 9.77
CA SER A 263 7.95 6.42 8.92
C SER A 263 6.47 6.04 9.04
N LEU A 264 5.97 5.89 10.28
CA LEU A 264 4.54 5.61 10.54
C LEU A 264 3.61 6.72 10.08
N LEU A 265 4.06 7.97 10.08
CA LEU A 265 3.24 9.12 9.68
C LEU A 265 3.17 9.27 8.15
N VAL A 266 4.30 9.12 7.47
CA VAL A 266 4.49 9.51 6.06
C VAL A 266 4.28 8.36 5.10
N HIS A 267 4.81 7.20 5.46
CA HIS A 267 4.90 6.03 4.62
C HIS A 267 3.50 5.51 4.19
N PRO A 268 3.29 5.12 2.91
CA PRO A 268 2.02 4.59 2.45
C PRO A 268 1.60 3.30 3.18
N LYS A 269 0.31 3.16 3.42
CA LYS A 269 -0.30 2.07 4.21
C LYS A 269 -1.00 1.05 3.30
N ARG A 270 -1.47 -0.07 3.91
CA ARG A 270 -2.49 -0.91 3.28
C ARG A 270 -3.80 -0.12 3.20
N HIS A 271 -4.47 -0.14 2.06
CA HIS A 271 -5.81 0.43 1.90
C HIS A 271 -6.78 -0.16 2.92
N ALA A 272 -7.28 0.67 3.83
CA ALA A 272 -8.48 0.32 4.58
C ALA A 272 -9.64 0.17 3.58
N THR A 273 -10.39 -0.92 3.69
CA THR A 273 -11.41 -1.23 2.68
C THR A 273 -12.68 -1.73 3.37
N GLN A 274 -13.82 -1.14 3.01
CA GLN A 274 -15.13 -1.69 3.33
C GLN A 274 -15.62 -2.48 2.12
N ILE A 275 -16.09 -3.71 2.36
CA ILE A 275 -16.46 -4.66 1.31
C ILE A 275 -17.83 -5.24 1.65
N ARG A 276 -18.86 -4.89 0.89
CA ARG A 276 -20.15 -5.54 0.92
C ARG A 276 -20.12 -6.71 -0.07
N VAL A 277 -20.49 -7.89 0.40
CA VAL A 277 -20.61 -9.09 -0.42
C VAL A 277 -22.03 -9.62 -0.30
N LYS A 278 -22.67 -9.82 -1.44
CA LYS A 278 -23.93 -10.55 -1.58
C LYS A 278 -23.67 -11.78 -2.43
N LEU A 279 -23.98 -12.96 -1.91
CA LEU A 279 -23.66 -14.25 -2.52
C LEU A 279 -24.92 -15.10 -2.60
N GLY A 280 -25.21 -15.64 -3.78
CA GLY A 280 -26.33 -16.51 -4.05
C GLY A 280 -25.87 -17.92 -4.44
N ALA A 281 -26.50 -18.93 -3.87
CA ALA A 281 -26.19 -20.34 -4.09
C ALA A 281 -27.46 -21.20 -4.22
N LYS A 282 -27.29 -22.42 -4.77
CA LYS A 282 -28.26 -23.51 -4.69
C LYS A 282 -28.12 -24.24 -3.34
N ARG A 283 -29.15 -24.99 -2.91
CA ARG A 283 -29.07 -25.82 -1.70
C ARG A 283 -28.02 -26.92 -1.77
N ASN A 284 -27.64 -27.34 -2.96
CA ASN A 284 -26.53 -28.29 -3.16
C ASN A 284 -25.13 -27.63 -3.08
N GLY A 285 -25.06 -26.32 -2.77
CA GLY A 285 -23.84 -25.57 -2.59
C GLY A 285 -23.25 -24.94 -3.84
N LEU A 286 -23.81 -25.15 -5.03
CA LEU A 286 -23.32 -24.50 -6.24
C LEU A 286 -23.59 -22.99 -6.21
N LEU A 287 -22.56 -22.20 -6.40
CA LEU A 287 -22.64 -20.74 -6.48
C LEU A 287 -23.31 -20.31 -7.78
N VAL A 288 -24.17 -19.32 -7.74
CA VAL A 288 -24.97 -18.84 -8.87
C VAL A 288 -24.68 -17.39 -9.21
N ALA A 289 -24.66 -16.52 -8.20
CA ALA A 289 -24.47 -15.09 -8.37
C ALA A 289 -23.65 -14.48 -7.24
N ALA A 290 -22.88 -13.45 -7.57
CA ALA A 290 -22.20 -12.62 -6.57
C ALA A 290 -22.30 -11.14 -6.95
N GLU A 291 -22.59 -10.29 -5.97
CA GLU A 291 -22.46 -8.84 -6.06
C GLU A 291 -21.50 -8.37 -4.97
N THR A 292 -20.48 -7.59 -5.37
CA THR A 292 -19.53 -7.00 -4.42
C THR A 292 -19.42 -5.50 -4.63
N GLU A 293 -19.35 -4.76 -3.54
CA GLU A 293 -19.15 -3.32 -3.54
C GLU A 293 -18.02 -2.97 -2.56
N LEU A 294 -16.97 -2.35 -3.07
CA LEU A 294 -15.75 -2.05 -2.34
C LEU A 294 -15.55 -0.53 -2.26
N PHE A 295 -15.27 -0.03 -1.07
CA PHE A 295 -14.80 1.34 -0.84
C PHE A 295 -13.38 1.26 -0.29
N GLY A 296 -12.40 1.58 -1.14
CA GLY A 296 -10.99 1.58 -0.79
C GLY A 296 -10.50 2.98 -0.47
N ASP A 297 -9.97 3.16 0.74
CA ASP A 297 -9.39 4.42 1.17
C ASP A 297 -7.96 4.53 0.64
N THR A 298 -7.74 5.41 -0.34
CA THR A 298 -6.41 5.63 -0.91
C THR A 298 -5.62 6.72 -0.17
N GLY A 299 -6.24 7.36 0.83
CA GLY A 299 -5.63 8.46 1.57
C GLY A 299 -5.49 9.72 0.73
N ALA A 300 -4.53 10.56 1.11
CA ALA A 300 -4.38 11.90 0.54
C ALA A 300 -3.87 11.93 -0.90
N TYR A 301 -3.19 10.87 -1.36
CA TYR A 301 -2.58 10.81 -2.69
C TYR A 301 -2.75 9.44 -3.32
N ALA A 302 -2.68 9.40 -4.67
CA ALA A 302 -2.98 8.20 -5.45
C ALA A 302 -2.04 7.03 -5.18
N SER A 303 -0.74 7.28 -5.04
CA SER A 303 0.26 6.20 -4.92
C SER A 303 -0.05 5.06 -5.91
N LEU A 304 -0.25 3.83 -5.42
CA LEU A 304 -0.68 2.66 -6.19
C LEU A 304 -2.18 2.32 -6.02
N GLY A 305 -2.99 3.25 -5.49
CA GLY A 305 -4.39 3.02 -5.12
C GLY A 305 -5.26 2.47 -6.24
N GLU A 306 -5.16 3.03 -7.47
CA GLU A 306 -5.89 2.51 -8.63
C GLU A 306 -5.56 1.02 -8.88
N LYS A 307 -4.27 0.65 -8.86
CA LYS A 307 -3.82 -0.71 -9.20
C LYS A 307 -4.17 -1.72 -8.09
N VAL A 308 -4.00 -1.32 -6.83
CA VAL A 308 -4.36 -2.15 -5.67
C VAL A 308 -5.86 -2.42 -5.66
N MET A 309 -6.69 -1.40 -5.85
CA MET A 309 -8.14 -1.56 -5.83
C MET A 309 -8.67 -2.27 -7.07
N THR A 310 -8.02 -2.13 -8.24
CA THR A 310 -8.31 -2.96 -9.41
C THR A 310 -8.11 -4.43 -9.08
N ARG A 311 -6.99 -4.79 -8.45
CA ARG A 311 -6.73 -6.18 -8.09
C ARG A 311 -7.70 -6.69 -7.01
N ALA A 312 -8.03 -5.88 -6.01
CA ALA A 312 -9.08 -6.22 -5.05
C ALA A 312 -10.40 -6.57 -5.74
N THR A 313 -10.80 -5.77 -6.74
CA THR A 313 -12.05 -5.96 -7.49
C THR A 313 -12.04 -7.22 -8.35
N THR A 314 -10.95 -7.45 -9.09
CA THR A 314 -10.83 -8.63 -9.96
C THR A 314 -10.72 -9.95 -9.18
N HIS A 315 -10.44 -9.90 -7.88
CA HIS A 315 -10.35 -11.06 -6.99
C HIS A 315 -11.49 -11.11 -5.96
N SER A 316 -12.49 -10.20 -6.06
CA SER A 316 -13.50 -10.00 -5.02
C SER A 316 -14.44 -11.18 -4.77
N VAL A 317 -14.51 -12.12 -5.70
CA VAL A 317 -15.34 -13.32 -5.58
C VAL A 317 -14.53 -14.61 -5.35
N GLY A 318 -13.23 -14.48 -5.09
CA GLY A 318 -12.35 -15.61 -4.81
C GLY A 318 -12.09 -16.52 -6.02
N PRO A 319 -11.43 -17.67 -5.79
CA PRO A 319 -11.05 -18.63 -6.84
C PRO A 319 -12.19 -19.59 -7.16
N TYR A 320 -13.43 -19.08 -7.31
CA TYR A 320 -14.64 -19.88 -7.47
C TYR A 320 -15.32 -19.67 -8.81
N VAL A 321 -15.97 -20.71 -9.29
CA VAL A 321 -16.84 -20.66 -10.48
C VAL A 321 -18.16 -20.02 -10.08
N ILE A 322 -18.39 -18.79 -10.54
CA ILE A 322 -19.66 -18.07 -10.35
C ILE A 322 -20.16 -17.60 -11.71
N PRO A 323 -21.33 -18.05 -12.17
CA PRO A 323 -21.87 -17.71 -13.49
C PRO A 323 -22.15 -16.21 -13.67
N SER A 324 -22.70 -15.56 -12.65
CA SER A 324 -23.12 -14.15 -12.72
C SER A 324 -22.41 -13.32 -11.63
N VAL A 325 -21.64 -12.30 -12.06
CA VAL A 325 -20.86 -11.46 -11.15
C VAL A 325 -21.02 -9.99 -11.50
N LYS A 326 -21.29 -9.17 -10.48
CA LYS A 326 -21.22 -7.71 -10.53
C LYS A 326 -20.34 -7.22 -9.40
N SER A 327 -19.23 -6.56 -9.74
CA SER A 327 -18.35 -5.93 -8.75
C SER A 327 -18.16 -4.46 -9.11
N ASP A 328 -18.36 -3.60 -8.12
CA ASP A 328 -18.07 -2.18 -8.16
C ASP A 328 -17.08 -1.82 -7.07
N CYS A 329 -16.04 -1.08 -7.41
CA CYS A 329 -15.06 -0.61 -6.45
C CYS A 329 -14.76 0.86 -6.66
N TYR A 330 -14.77 1.60 -5.58
CA TYR A 330 -14.46 3.02 -5.52
C TYR A 330 -13.15 3.20 -4.78
N ALA A 331 -12.07 3.60 -5.49
CA ALA A 331 -10.84 4.09 -4.88
C ALA A 331 -11.01 5.58 -4.58
N VAL A 332 -10.89 5.98 -3.33
CA VAL A 332 -11.33 7.30 -2.88
C VAL A 332 -10.24 8.02 -2.11
N TYR A 333 -10.03 9.29 -2.44
CA TYR A 333 -9.16 10.18 -1.68
C TYR A 333 -9.81 10.58 -0.35
N THR A 334 -8.98 10.61 0.69
CA THR A 334 -9.33 11.10 2.04
C THR A 334 -8.17 11.90 2.63
N ASN A 335 -8.31 12.46 3.82
CA ASN A 335 -7.20 13.10 4.53
C ASN A 335 -6.38 12.13 5.39
N ASN A 336 -6.57 10.83 5.20
CA ASN A 336 -5.73 9.81 5.82
C ASN A 336 -4.35 9.75 5.16
N PRO A 337 -3.33 9.13 5.81
CA PRO A 337 -2.07 8.83 5.13
C PRO A 337 -2.29 8.10 3.81
N PRO A 338 -1.49 8.36 2.77
CA PRO A 338 -1.60 7.66 1.50
C PRO A 338 -1.59 6.13 1.67
N ALA A 339 -2.28 5.43 0.81
CA ALA A 339 -2.27 3.98 0.77
C ALA A 339 -1.67 3.49 -0.55
N GLY A 340 -0.70 2.58 -0.47
CA GLY A 340 0.08 2.09 -1.60
C GLY A 340 0.16 0.57 -1.66
N ALA A 341 1.23 0.07 -2.23
CA ALA A 341 1.51 -1.35 -2.28
C ALA A 341 1.71 -1.91 -0.87
N PHE A 342 1.08 -3.03 -0.60
CA PHE A 342 1.36 -3.87 0.55
C PHE A 342 1.16 -5.33 0.14
N ARG A 343 2.02 -6.23 0.61
CA ARG A 343 2.04 -7.66 0.30
C ARG A 343 0.63 -8.24 0.16
N GLY A 344 0.33 -8.86 -1.00
CA GLY A 344 -1.01 -9.28 -1.41
C GLY A 344 -1.73 -8.29 -2.34
N PHE A 345 -1.40 -6.99 -2.29
CA PHE A 345 -1.75 -5.97 -3.26
C PHE A 345 -3.25 -5.95 -3.62
N GLY A 346 -4.13 -5.83 -2.60
CA GLY A 346 -5.59 -5.81 -2.78
C GLY A 346 -6.27 -7.18 -2.61
N VAL A 347 -5.59 -8.28 -2.94
CA VAL A 347 -6.15 -9.63 -2.83
C VAL A 347 -6.51 -9.98 -1.38
N LEU A 348 -5.70 -9.58 -0.40
CA LEU A 348 -5.93 -9.93 1.01
C LEU A 348 -7.26 -9.38 1.54
N GLN A 349 -7.62 -8.14 1.18
CA GLN A 349 -8.87 -7.51 1.59
C GLN A 349 -10.07 -8.30 1.03
N SER A 350 -10.01 -8.62 -0.26
CA SER A 350 -11.07 -9.37 -0.95
C SER A 350 -11.14 -10.82 -0.48
N ALA A 351 -9.99 -11.49 -0.31
CA ALA A 351 -9.94 -12.87 0.18
C ALA A 351 -10.55 -12.99 1.57
N PHE A 352 -10.24 -12.06 2.49
CA PHE A 352 -10.86 -12.04 3.81
C PHE A 352 -12.39 -12.00 3.72
N ALA A 353 -12.94 -11.12 2.87
CA ALA A 353 -14.38 -10.94 2.75
C ALA A 353 -15.06 -12.18 2.13
N ILE A 354 -14.56 -12.66 0.99
CA ILE A 354 -15.19 -13.78 0.28
C ILE A 354 -15.02 -15.11 1.03
N GLU A 355 -13.87 -15.37 1.64
CA GLU A 355 -13.63 -16.61 2.36
C GLU A 355 -14.46 -16.69 3.66
N SER A 356 -14.61 -15.55 4.35
CA SER A 356 -15.54 -15.46 5.48
C SER A 356 -17.00 -15.69 5.04
N MET A 357 -17.36 -15.17 3.85
CA MET A 357 -18.69 -15.38 3.27
C MET A 357 -18.94 -16.84 2.88
N MET A 358 -17.89 -17.54 2.38
CA MET A 358 -17.95 -18.98 2.08
C MET A 358 -18.19 -19.81 3.33
N ASP A 359 -17.57 -19.45 4.47
CA ASP A 359 -17.81 -20.14 5.74
C ASP A 359 -19.23 -19.89 6.27
N MET A 360 -19.72 -18.65 6.19
CA MET A 360 -21.10 -18.31 6.54
C MET A 360 -22.10 -19.07 5.66
N LEU A 361 -21.84 -19.19 4.37
CA LEU A 361 -22.67 -19.94 3.43
C LEU A 361 -22.65 -21.45 3.73
N ALA A 362 -21.48 -22.01 4.03
CA ALA A 362 -21.35 -23.43 4.42
C ALA A 362 -22.18 -23.71 5.67
N GLN A 363 -22.14 -22.84 6.66
CA GLN A 363 -22.94 -22.96 7.88
C GLN A 363 -24.45 -22.89 7.58
N GLU A 364 -24.90 -21.96 6.75
CA GLU A 364 -26.31 -21.81 6.36
C GLU A 364 -26.83 -23.03 5.59
N LEU A 365 -25.99 -23.63 4.76
CA LEU A 365 -26.31 -24.84 3.99
C LEU A 365 -26.16 -26.13 4.81
N GLY A 366 -25.60 -26.10 6.01
CA GLY A 366 -25.23 -27.28 6.79
C GLY A 366 -24.16 -28.14 6.09
N MET A 367 -23.31 -27.53 5.28
CA MET A 367 -22.25 -28.20 4.52
C MET A 367 -20.89 -28.06 5.20
N ASP A 368 -20.01 -28.99 4.93
CA ASP A 368 -18.59 -28.86 5.27
C ASP A 368 -17.96 -27.71 4.47
N SER A 369 -17.17 -26.87 5.14
CA SER A 369 -16.57 -25.65 4.57
C SER A 369 -15.60 -25.96 3.43
N LEU A 370 -14.86 -27.06 3.53
CA LEU A 370 -13.94 -27.52 2.50
C LEU A 370 -14.68 -28.12 1.30
N ALA A 371 -15.74 -28.92 1.56
CA ALA A 371 -16.59 -29.49 0.54
C ALA A 371 -17.25 -28.40 -0.32
N LEU A 372 -17.77 -27.34 0.30
CA LEU A 372 -18.34 -26.18 -0.42
C LEU A 372 -17.30 -25.52 -1.35
N ARG A 373 -16.07 -25.37 -0.88
CA ARG A 373 -14.98 -24.80 -1.70
C ARG A 373 -14.62 -25.71 -2.87
N LYS A 374 -14.53 -27.00 -2.65
CA LYS A 374 -14.16 -27.99 -3.68
C LYS A 374 -15.15 -28.05 -4.85
N ILE A 375 -16.46 -28.03 -4.57
CA ILE A 375 -17.48 -28.10 -5.64
C ILE A 375 -17.53 -26.81 -6.49
N ASN A 376 -17.03 -25.70 -5.98
CA ASN A 376 -17.00 -24.41 -6.67
C ASN A 376 -15.61 -23.99 -7.15
N ALA A 377 -14.57 -24.78 -6.88
CA ALA A 377 -13.20 -24.45 -7.20
C ALA A 377 -12.99 -24.24 -8.70
N LEU A 378 -12.25 -23.19 -9.09
CA LEU A 378 -11.78 -23.00 -10.46
C LEU A 378 -10.92 -24.19 -10.89
N GLN A 379 -11.13 -24.69 -12.11
CA GLN A 379 -10.45 -25.82 -12.73
C GLN A 379 -10.08 -25.44 -14.16
N VAL A 380 -9.32 -26.30 -14.85
CA VAL A 380 -9.09 -26.17 -16.30
C VAL A 380 -10.46 -26.18 -17.01
N GLY A 381 -10.65 -25.25 -17.93
CA GLY A 381 -11.91 -24.99 -18.62
C GLY A 381 -12.84 -23.99 -17.89
N SER A 382 -12.54 -23.61 -16.65
CA SER A 382 -13.31 -22.58 -15.94
C SER A 382 -13.00 -21.18 -16.47
N GLN A 383 -13.99 -20.29 -16.32
CA GLN A 383 -13.83 -18.88 -16.63
C GLN A 383 -13.85 -18.03 -15.35
N THR A 384 -12.82 -17.19 -15.17
CA THR A 384 -12.75 -16.25 -14.04
C THR A 384 -13.86 -15.19 -14.10
N ASN A 385 -14.01 -14.38 -13.05
CA ASN A 385 -14.97 -13.26 -13.04
C ASN A 385 -14.63 -12.15 -14.05
N THR A 386 -13.39 -12.09 -14.53
CA THR A 386 -12.94 -11.16 -15.57
C THR A 386 -13.07 -11.70 -16.99
N GLY A 387 -13.58 -12.92 -17.13
CA GLY A 387 -13.80 -13.56 -18.43
C GLY A 387 -12.59 -14.36 -18.96
N GLN A 388 -11.48 -14.44 -18.21
CA GLN A 388 -10.33 -15.24 -18.62
C GLN A 388 -10.68 -16.73 -18.56
N LEU A 389 -10.52 -17.44 -19.69
CA LEU A 389 -10.59 -18.90 -19.74
C LEU A 389 -9.28 -19.48 -19.19
N LEU A 390 -9.39 -20.42 -18.26
CA LEU A 390 -8.26 -21.12 -17.68
C LEU A 390 -7.99 -22.40 -18.47
N GLU A 391 -6.93 -22.41 -19.25
CA GLU A 391 -6.63 -23.50 -20.20
C GLU A 391 -5.70 -24.57 -19.60
N GLU A 392 -4.85 -24.18 -18.64
CA GLU A 392 -3.88 -25.08 -18.03
C GLU A 392 -3.43 -24.61 -16.63
N SER A 393 -2.71 -25.48 -15.92
CA SER A 393 -2.01 -25.14 -14.65
C SER A 393 -2.92 -24.64 -13.52
N VAL A 394 -4.13 -25.22 -13.38
CA VAL A 394 -5.10 -24.85 -12.33
C VAL A 394 -5.09 -25.91 -11.23
N GLY A 395 -4.22 -25.75 -10.23
CA GLY A 395 -4.00 -26.74 -9.16
C GLY A 395 -4.84 -26.53 -7.90
N LEU A 396 -5.88 -25.68 -7.91
CA LEU A 396 -6.65 -25.36 -6.70
C LEU A 396 -7.31 -26.59 -6.09
N LEU A 397 -7.99 -27.42 -6.90
CA LEU A 397 -8.66 -28.60 -6.41
C LEU A 397 -7.68 -29.63 -5.80
N ASP A 398 -6.51 -29.78 -6.40
CA ASP A 398 -5.43 -30.63 -5.88
C ASP A 398 -4.92 -30.14 -4.53
N CYS A 399 -4.74 -28.83 -4.38
CA CYS A 399 -4.38 -28.21 -3.09
C CYS A 399 -5.44 -28.50 -2.02
N LEU A 400 -6.72 -28.31 -2.34
CA LEU A 400 -7.82 -28.57 -1.41
C LEU A 400 -7.91 -30.05 -1.00
N ASN A 401 -7.68 -30.99 -1.93
CA ASN A 401 -7.65 -32.44 -1.66
C ASN A 401 -6.46 -32.83 -0.75
N GLN A 402 -5.29 -32.23 -0.99
CA GLN A 402 -4.12 -32.47 -0.12
C GLN A 402 -4.32 -31.91 1.29
N ILE A 403 -4.90 -30.72 1.40
CA ILE A 403 -5.25 -30.12 2.71
C ILE A 403 -6.26 -30.96 3.45
N GLU A 404 -7.32 -31.47 2.79
CA GLU A 404 -8.30 -32.37 3.40
C GLU A 404 -7.62 -33.63 4.00
N THR A 405 -6.80 -34.28 3.20
CA THR A 405 -6.05 -35.48 3.65
C THR A 405 -5.17 -35.15 4.86
N HIS A 406 -4.50 -34.00 4.84
CA HIS A 406 -3.66 -33.58 5.96
C HIS A 406 -4.47 -33.23 7.21
N LEU A 407 -5.58 -32.50 7.07
CA LEU A 407 -6.47 -32.13 8.18
C LEU A 407 -7.07 -33.37 8.86
N HIS A 408 -7.56 -34.33 8.09
CA HIS A 408 -8.10 -35.58 8.66
C HIS A 408 -7.03 -36.33 9.46
N ARG A 409 -5.79 -36.31 9.03
CA ARG A 409 -4.69 -36.97 9.76
C ARG A 409 -4.37 -36.29 11.09
N ILE A 410 -4.46 -34.96 11.21
CA ILE A 410 -4.06 -34.22 12.42
C ILE A 410 -5.22 -33.86 13.35
N ALA A 411 -6.45 -33.76 12.83
CA ALA A 411 -7.61 -33.25 13.53
C ALA A 411 -8.82 -34.21 13.51
N GLY A 412 -8.70 -35.41 12.90
CA GLY A 412 -9.76 -36.42 12.83
C GLY A 412 -10.79 -36.15 11.73
N SER A 413 -11.94 -36.83 11.80
CA SER A 413 -12.97 -36.81 10.76
C SER A 413 -13.79 -35.52 10.69
N GLU A 414 -13.78 -34.68 11.71
CA GLU A 414 -14.59 -33.46 11.80
C GLU A 414 -13.72 -32.25 12.20
N PRO A 415 -12.73 -31.87 11.37
CA PRO A 415 -11.75 -30.86 11.74
C PRO A 415 -12.34 -29.45 11.96
N PHE A 416 -13.46 -29.13 11.33
CA PHE A 416 -14.12 -27.82 11.46
C PHE A 416 -15.10 -27.71 12.63
N LYS A 417 -15.36 -28.80 13.36
CA LYS A 417 -16.13 -28.72 14.58
C LYS A 417 -15.25 -28.32 15.76
N PRO A 418 -15.71 -27.42 16.66
CA PRO A 418 -15.00 -27.11 17.88
C PRO A 418 -14.73 -28.34 18.75
N GLN A 419 -13.48 -28.52 19.13
CA GLN A 419 -13.04 -29.65 19.98
C GLN A 419 -12.48 -29.10 21.29
N MET A 420 -12.93 -29.69 22.42
CA MET A 420 -12.34 -29.40 23.72
C MET A 420 -11.05 -30.19 23.88
N ILE A 421 -9.95 -29.53 24.13
CA ILE A 421 -8.66 -30.15 24.45
C ILE A 421 -8.15 -29.62 25.79
N ARG A 422 -7.54 -30.50 26.59
CA ARG A 422 -6.89 -30.13 27.86
C ARG A 422 -5.38 -30.14 27.70
N ARG A 423 -4.76 -28.99 27.98
CA ARG A 423 -3.30 -28.83 27.91
C ARG A 423 -2.82 -28.01 29.11
N ASP A 424 -1.77 -28.49 29.77
CA ASP A 424 -1.17 -27.83 30.95
C ASP A 424 -2.19 -27.48 32.04
N GLY A 425 -3.15 -28.40 32.29
CA GLY A 425 -4.21 -28.24 33.30
C GLY A 425 -5.33 -27.26 32.94
N LYS A 426 -5.32 -26.68 31.74
CA LYS A 426 -6.33 -25.74 31.21
C LYS A 426 -7.12 -26.36 30.08
N ASP A 427 -8.37 -25.97 29.97
CA ASP A 427 -9.25 -26.38 28.88
C ASP A 427 -9.19 -25.35 27.75
N TYR A 428 -9.03 -25.82 26.52
CA TYR A 428 -8.99 -25.00 25.29
C TYR A 428 -10.07 -25.50 24.32
N ILE A 429 -10.63 -24.58 23.55
CA ILE A 429 -11.43 -24.90 22.37
C ILE A 429 -10.52 -24.78 21.16
N THR A 430 -10.40 -25.87 20.40
CA THR A 430 -9.64 -25.88 19.14
C THR A 430 -10.62 -26.07 18.00
N CYS A 431 -10.44 -25.27 16.94
CA CYS A 431 -11.18 -25.36 15.69
C CYS A 431 -10.23 -25.07 14.52
N TRP A 432 -10.42 -25.75 13.41
CA TRP A 432 -9.66 -25.51 12.19
C TRP A 432 -10.48 -24.67 11.23
N GLY A 433 -9.84 -23.77 10.51
CA GLY A 433 -10.41 -22.99 9.40
C GLY A 433 -9.68 -23.29 8.12
N VAL A 434 -10.36 -23.15 6.99
CA VAL A 434 -9.79 -23.26 5.65
C VAL A 434 -10.12 -22.00 4.86
N ALA A 435 -9.15 -21.52 4.07
CA ALA A 435 -9.34 -20.44 3.12
C ALA A 435 -8.57 -20.75 1.84
N ALA A 436 -9.10 -20.30 0.71
CA ALA A 436 -8.49 -20.44 -0.58
C ALA A 436 -8.26 -19.05 -1.22
N ALA A 437 -7.15 -18.89 -1.91
CA ALA A 437 -6.87 -17.67 -2.64
C ALA A 437 -6.12 -17.97 -3.93
N TYR A 438 -6.27 -17.10 -4.90
CA TYR A 438 -5.44 -17.04 -6.09
C TYR A 438 -4.95 -15.60 -6.29
N LYS A 439 -3.88 -15.47 -7.06
CA LYS A 439 -3.34 -14.15 -7.41
C LYS A 439 -2.79 -14.23 -8.83
N ASN A 440 -3.25 -13.34 -9.69
CA ASN A 440 -2.64 -13.19 -11.01
C ASN A 440 -1.20 -12.68 -10.90
N THR A 441 -0.37 -13.01 -11.88
CA THR A 441 0.89 -12.33 -12.14
C THR A 441 0.61 -10.96 -12.76
N GLY A 442 1.51 -10.03 -12.58
CA GLY A 442 1.35 -8.68 -13.11
C GLY A 442 0.51 -7.75 -12.25
N LEU A 443 0.50 -6.46 -12.61
CA LEU A 443 -0.27 -5.42 -11.92
C LEU A 443 -1.77 -5.50 -12.18
N GLY A 444 -2.22 -6.36 -13.09
CA GLY A 444 -3.60 -6.42 -13.56
C GLY A 444 -3.93 -5.23 -14.49
N GLY A 445 -4.77 -5.46 -15.49
CA GLY A 445 -4.99 -4.50 -16.57
C GLY A 445 -3.95 -4.65 -17.70
N ASN A 446 -4.06 -3.88 -18.76
CA ASN A 446 -3.31 -4.04 -20.01
C ASN A 446 -1.84 -3.57 -19.92
N GLY A 447 -1.13 -3.81 -18.84
CA GLY A 447 0.27 -3.45 -18.71
C GLY A 447 1.15 -4.64 -18.33
N PRO A 448 2.35 -4.79 -18.95
CA PRO A 448 3.34 -5.73 -18.43
C PRO A 448 3.77 -5.30 -17.03
N ASP A 449 4.09 -6.28 -16.18
CA ASP A 449 4.90 -6.02 -14.98
C ASP A 449 6.24 -5.47 -15.47
N LYS A 450 6.53 -4.22 -15.20
CA LYS A 450 7.83 -3.62 -15.50
C LYS A 450 8.77 -3.79 -14.31
#